data_a17e4cb2d14ac3005c50e691d2d6b3fc
#
_entry.id   a17e4cb2d14ac3005c50e691d2d6b3fc
#
_cell.length_a   1.000
_cell.length_b   1.000
_cell.length_c   1.000
_cell.angle_alpha   90.00
_cell.angle_beta   90.00
_cell.angle_gamma   90.00
#
_symmetry.space_group_name_H-M   'P 1'
#
loop_
_entity.id
_entity.type
_entity.pdbx_description
1 polymer ?
#
loop_
_entity_poly.entity_id
_entity_poly.type
_entity_poly.pdbx_seq_one_letter_code
_entity_poly.pdbx_strand_id
1 'polypeptide(L)'
;SEMCIRDRRYGSHLRLADERMAQNDFHRALQYYKQVADALGGATCHDERLECLKALYGCSEACFRINDYSASLDYLLMAEEQLQADNSLPSGRLNANYAALYVIIASQTGKNDFFRNVIEHGMEGFEQSLREQDTASCYRTFCDIAAAASVLEAYNAITPAVKRMRSLAKTTNDWRIHAGLKIYEARKAAYGDEDYSTAEKAYADAIKLLPPIAATERQRASLRKDRAAVLGLMGRTQEALKELDEVERMSYILDMRDLRLTTINVRMHIYEHIPSMRAEAEKMRQRSLSLRDSLQSVRIVDDMTQMEYLKERRGLMRTITLTEMRHRWTLYGLIGLVAVVIVRGLADAAAVEESEAAAPEPPSAATYARTVQAPEATGTSRGKGKGEESERKRAGREQGWQERRERG
;
A
#
# COMPACT_ATOMS: atom_id res chain seq x y z
N SER A 1 24.70 -30.41 2.58
CA SER A 1 25.49 -30.04 3.78
C SER A 1 26.05 -28.61 3.73
N GLU A 2 26.52 -28.08 2.60
CA GLU A 2 26.93 -26.66 2.47
C GLU A 2 25.75 -25.69 2.59
N MET A 3 24.60 -26.03 2.05
CA MET A 3 23.36 -25.28 2.18
C MET A 3 22.95 -25.08 3.64
N CYS A 4 22.97 -26.14 4.49
CA CYS A 4 22.70 -26.04 5.92
C CYS A 4 23.68 -25.17 6.72
N ILE A 5 24.92 -25.01 6.27
CA ILE A 5 25.92 -24.16 6.93
C ILE A 5 25.70 -22.70 6.55
N ARG A 6 25.37 -22.41 5.29
CA ARG A 6 24.97 -21.07 4.79
C ARG A 6 23.73 -20.58 5.49
N ASP A 7 22.65 -21.38 5.54
CA ASP A 7 21.38 -21.03 6.18
C ASP A 7 21.55 -20.68 7.67
N ARG A 8 22.36 -21.45 8.41
CA ARG A 8 22.66 -21.15 9.82
C ARG A 8 23.43 -19.85 9.99
N ARG A 9 24.31 -19.50 9.05
CA ARG A 9 25.09 -18.27 9.10
C ARG A 9 24.22 -17.04 8.88
N TYR A 10 23.34 -17.05 7.86
CA TYR A 10 22.49 -15.90 7.57
C TYR A 10 21.41 -15.72 8.64
N GLY A 11 20.79 -16.78 9.11
CA GLY A 11 19.85 -16.71 10.23
C GLY A 11 20.50 -16.20 11.53
N SER A 12 21.81 -16.43 11.74
CA SER A 12 22.55 -15.86 12.88
C SER A 12 22.78 -14.36 12.71
N HIS A 13 23.12 -13.89 11.50
CA HIS A 13 23.31 -12.46 11.22
C HIS A 13 21.98 -11.70 11.34
N LEU A 14 20.87 -12.25 10.87
CA LEU A 14 19.54 -11.65 11.03
C LEU A 14 19.18 -11.48 12.50
N ARG A 15 19.40 -12.52 13.33
CA ARG A 15 19.16 -12.43 14.78
C ARG A 15 20.03 -11.38 15.47
N LEU A 16 21.33 -11.32 15.12
CA LEU A 16 22.23 -10.28 15.65
C LEU A 16 21.77 -8.88 15.22
N ALA A 17 21.31 -8.73 13.99
CA ALA A 17 20.77 -7.47 13.48
C ALA A 17 19.51 -7.07 14.27
N ASP A 18 18.57 -8.00 14.48
CA ASP A 18 17.34 -7.76 15.26
C ASP A 18 17.65 -7.37 16.72
N GLU A 19 18.65 -8.02 17.34
CA GLU A 19 19.13 -7.66 18.68
C GLU A 19 19.70 -6.24 18.72
N ARG A 20 20.48 -5.84 17.72
CA ARG A 20 21.02 -4.47 17.60
C ARG A 20 19.92 -3.45 17.36
N MET A 21 18.92 -3.77 16.53
CA MET A 21 17.73 -2.93 16.36
C MET A 21 17.00 -2.70 17.69
N ALA A 22 16.81 -3.76 18.47
CA ALA A 22 16.17 -3.67 19.79
C ALA A 22 16.96 -2.83 20.80
N GLN A 23 18.30 -2.75 20.65
CA GLN A 23 19.20 -1.93 21.44
C GLN A 23 19.36 -0.49 20.93
N ASN A 24 18.67 -0.11 19.84
CA ASN A 24 18.84 1.16 19.11
C ASN A 24 20.25 1.34 18.49
N ASP A 25 21.02 0.28 18.31
CA ASP A 25 22.32 0.29 17.61
C ASP A 25 22.11 0.07 16.11
N PHE A 26 21.46 1.07 15.48
CA PHE A 26 20.99 0.97 14.09
C PHE A 26 22.12 0.83 13.07
N HIS A 27 23.27 1.44 13.31
CA HIS A 27 24.41 1.34 12.41
C HIS A 27 24.99 -0.09 12.34
N ARG A 28 25.11 -0.77 13.48
CA ARG A 28 25.54 -2.17 13.50
C ARG A 28 24.46 -3.10 12.97
N ALA A 29 23.21 -2.83 13.30
CA ALA A 29 22.08 -3.58 12.72
C ALA A 29 22.12 -3.53 11.20
N LEU A 30 22.27 -2.33 10.62
CA LEU A 30 22.38 -2.13 9.16
C LEU A 30 23.53 -2.94 8.56
N GLN A 31 24.71 -2.98 9.22
CA GLN A 31 25.84 -3.77 8.73
C GLN A 31 25.52 -5.27 8.63
N TYR A 32 24.85 -5.83 9.65
CA TYR A 32 24.48 -7.26 9.64
C TYR A 32 23.40 -7.56 8.61
N TYR A 33 22.34 -6.74 8.51
CA TYR A 33 21.30 -6.90 7.49
C TYR A 33 21.90 -6.80 6.09
N LYS A 34 22.76 -5.81 5.84
CA LYS A 34 23.39 -5.59 4.54
C LYS A 34 24.23 -6.80 4.11
N GLN A 35 25.00 -7.42 5.03
CA GLN A 35 25.76 -8.63 4.72
C GLN A 35 24.87 -9.78 4.21
N VAL A 36 23.65 -9.92 4.76
CA VAL A 36 22.71 -10.94 4.31
C VAL A 36 22.08 -10.53 2.97
N ALA A 37 21.64 -9.28 2.83
CA ALA A 37 21.04 -8.77 1.61
C ALA A 37 22.01 -8.86 0.42
N ASP A 38 23.27 -8.45 0.59
CA ASP A 38 24.32 -8.51 -0.45
C ASP A 38 24.63 -9.97 -0.85
N ALA A 39 24.65 -10.88 0.13
CA ALA A 39 24.95 -12.29 -0.14
C ALA A 39 23.80 -13.04 -0.84
N LEU A 40 22.55 -12.63 -0.62
CA LEU A 40 21.36 -13.29 -1.11
C LEU A 40 20.62 -12.49 -2.19
N GLY A 41 21.17 -11.37 -2.67
CA GLY A 41 20.53 -10.52 -3.69
C GLY A 41 20.21 -11.24 -5.00
N GLY A 42 20.97 -12.28 -5.35
CA GLY A 42 20.75 -13.14 -6.51
C GLY A 42 20.01 -14.45 -6.22
N ALA A 43 19.35 -14.59 -5.06
CA ALA A 43 18.67 -15.81 -4.65
C ALA A 43 17.60 -16.25 -5.64
N THR A 44 17.51 -17.56 -5.89
CA THR A 44 16.53 -18.15 -6.82
C THR A 44 15.50 -19.02 -6.10
N CYS A 45 15.84 -19.58 -4.94
CA CYS A 45 14.91 -20.38 -4.15
C CYS A 45 14.09 -19.52 -3.17
N HIS A 46 12.92 -20.02 -2.80
CA HIS A 46 11.96 -19.31 -1.92
C HIS A 46 12.56 -18.95 -0.56
N ASP A 47 13.22 -19.88 0.11
CA ASP A 47 13.76 -19.67 1.46
C ASP A 47 14.85 -18.61 1.49
N GLU A 48 15.80 -18.64 0.53
CA GLU A 48 16.84 -17.61 0.41
C GLU A 48 16.25 -16.24 0.07
N ARG A 49 15.21 -16.18 -0.81
CA ARG A 49 14.49 -14.94 -1.10
C ARG A 49 13.77 -14.39 0.12
N LEU A 50 13.19 -15.26 0.95
CA LEU A 50 12.54 -14.85 2.19
C LEU A 50 13.56 -14.25 3.19
N GLU A 51 14.75 -14.84 3.32
CA GLU A 51 15.82 -14.29 4.16
C GLU A 51 16.36 -12.98 3.59
N CYS A 52 16.57 -12.90 2.29
CA CYS A 52 16.93 -11.67 1.60
C CYS A 52 15.92 -10.55 1.85
N LEU A 53 14.64 -10.86 1.69
CA LEU A 53 13.54 -9.92 1.92
C LEU A 53 13.51 -9.41 3.36
N LYS A 54 13.69 -10.29 4.35
CA LYS A 54 13.81 -9.90 5.78
C LYS A 54 15.00 -8.95 6.00
N ALA A 55 16.14 -9.24 5.38
CA ALA A 55 17.32 -8.40 5.45
C ALA A 55 17.07 -7.03 4.82
N LEU A 56 16.46 -6.97 3.66
CA LEU A 56 16.13 -5.71 2.97
C LEU A 56 15.17 -4.84 3.78
N TYR A 57 14.14 -5.44 4.40
CA TYR A 57 13.27 -4.71 5.32
C TYR A 57 14.02 -4.21 6.56
N GLY A 58 14.94 -5.00 7.09
CA GLY A 58 15.80 -4.60 8.20
C GLY A 58 16.74 -3.45 7.83
N CYS A 59 17.35 -3.48 6.63
CA CYS A 59 18.15 -2.39 6.08
C CYS A 59 17.32 -1.10 5.96
N SER A 60 16.14 -1.20 5.34
CA SER A 60 15.23 -0.06 5.19
C SER A 60 14.86 0.55 6.54
N GLU A 61 14.47 -0.27 7.52
CA GLU A 61 14.12 0.22 8.86
C GLU A 61 15.32 0.84 9.58
N ALA A 62 16.51 0.23 9.50
CA ALA A 62 17.73 0.78 10.09
C ALA A 62 18.11 2.13 9.45
N CYS A 63 18.05 2.25 8.12
CA CYS A 63 18.25 3.50 7.39
C CYS A 63 17.24 4.57 7.81
N PHE A 64 15.96 4.20 7.91
CA PHE A 64 14.91 5.09 8.42
C PHE A 64 15.23 5.63 9.82
N ARG A 65 15.74 4.76 10.72
CA ARG A 65 16.09 5.13 12.10
C ARG A 65 17.30 6.07 12.21
N ILE A 66 18.24 5.99 11.28
CA ILE A 66 19.38 6.91 11.19
C ILE A 66 19.10 8.14 10.34
N ASN A 67 17.84 8.34 9.93
CA ASN A 67 17.34 9.44 9.08
C ASN A 67 17.93 9.44 7.64
N ASP A 68 18.41 8.31 7.14
CA ASP A 68 18.79 8.11 5.75
C ASP A 68 17.59 7.56 4.96
N TYR A 69 16.65 8.46 4.64
CA TYR A 69 15.38 8.09 4.01
C TYR A 69 15.54 7.66 2.56
N SER A 70 16.53 8.23 1.84
CA SER A 70 16.81 7.81 0.46
C SER A 70 17.33 6.37 0.41
N ALA A 71 18.31 6.01 1.26
CA ALA A 71 18.77 4.62 1.35
C ALA A 71 17.65 3.68 1.84
N SER A 72 16.78 4.14 2.75
CA SER A 72 15.61 3.37 3.18
C SER A 72 14.70 3.04 1.99
N LEU A 73 14.44 4.01 1.11
CA LEU A 73 13.65 3.81 -0.11
C LEU A 73 14.33 2.84 -1.08
N ASP A 74 15.64 2.97 -1.30
CA ASP A 74 16.38 2.07 -2.19
C ASP A 74 16.24 0.60 -1.76
N TYR A 75 16.35 0.31 -0.46
CA TYR A 75 16.13 -1.05 0.06
C TYR A 75 14.68 -1.52 -0.10
N LEU A 76 13.68 -0.63 -0.03
CA LEU A 76 12.28 -1.00 -0.31
C LEU A 76 12.05 -1.33 -1.79
N LEU A 77 12.71 -0.61 -2.70
CA LEU A 77 12.65 -0.92 -4.13
C LEU A 77 13.28 -2.28 -4.43
N MET A 78 14.42 -2.60 -3.80
CA MET A 78 15.04 -3.93 -3.89
C MET A 78 14.11 -5.03 -3.31
N ALA A 79 13.43 -4.76 -2.19
CA ALA A 79 12.45 -5.68 -1.61
C ALA A 79 11.25 -5.91 -2.55
N GLU A 80 10.78 -4.87 -3.22
CA GLU A 80 9.71 -4.98 -4.22
C GLU A 80 10.12 -5.88 -5.40
N GLU A 81 11.38 -5.83 -5.83
CA GLU A 81 11.92 -6.73 -6.87
C GLU A 81 11.88 -8.20 -6.43
N GLN A 82 12.22 -8.51 -5.16
CA GLN A 82 12.10 -9.87 -4.63
C GLN A 82 10.65 -10.36 -4.61
N LEU A 83 9.70 -9.50 -4.21
CA LEU A 83 8.28 -9.81 -4.21
C LEU A 83 7.72 -10.02 -5.62
N GLN A 84 8.21 -9.27 -6.61
CA GLN A 84 7.82 -9.48 -8.02
C GLN A 84 8.34 -10.80 -8.58
N ALA A 85 9.48 -11.25 -8.10
CA ALA A 85 10.07 -12.53 -8.52
C ALA A 85 9.42 -13.74 -7.83
N ASP A 86 8.80 -13.54 -6.64
CA ASP A 86 8.07 -14.58 -5.91
C ASP A 86 6.88 -13.96 -5.15
N ASN A 87 5.69 -14.06 -5.74
CA ASN A 87 4.46 -13.48 -5.19
C ASN A 87 3.95 -14.19 -3.90
N SER A 88 4.56 -15.30 -3.50
CA SER A 88 4.20 -16.00 -2.25
C SER A 88 4.88 -15.42 -1.02
N LEU A 89 5.84 -14.50 -1.21
CA LEU A 89 6.55 -13.84 -0.11
C LEU A 89 5.66 -12.82 0.63
N PRO A 90 5.91 -12.59 1.93
CA PRO A 90 5.11 -11.66 2.74
C PRO A 90 5.39 -10.20 2.34
N SER A 91 4.33 -9.45 2.00
CA SER A 91 4.43 -8.05 1.51
C SER A 91 3.97 -7.00 2.53
N GLY A 92 3.45 -7.40 3.69
CA GLY A 92 2.89 -6.47 4.68
C GLY A 92 3.90 -5.43 5.17
N ARG A 93 5.14 -5.83 5.39
CA ARG A 93 6.21 -4.90 5.81
C ARG A 93 6.61 -3.91 4.72
N LEU A 94 6.46 -4.25 3.44
CA LEU A 94 6.74 -3.32 2.34
C LEU A 94 5.83 -2.09 2.44
N ASN A 95 4.52 -2.32 2.42
CA ASN A 95 3.53 -1.25 2.48
C ASN A 95 3.58 -0.47 3.81
N ALA A 96 3.84 -1.17 4.93
CA ALA A 96 4.05 -0.54 6.23
C ALA A 96 5.26 0.42 6.23
N ASN A 97 6.37 0.05 5.60
CA ASN A 97 7.56 0.89 5.52
C ASN A 97 7.36 2.05 4.53
N TYR A 98 6.66 1.85 3.40
CA TYR A 98 6.26 2.95 2.53
C TYR A 98 5.39 3.97 3.28
N ALA A 99 4.38 3.50 4.03
CA ALA A 99 3.54 4.39 4.84
C ALA A 99 4.38 5.23 5.83
N ALA A 100 5.37 4.62 6.49
CA ALA A 100 6.27 5.34 7.40
C ALA A 100 7.11 6.42 6.69
N LEU A 101 7.63 6.14 5.48
CA LEU A 101 8.34 7.15 4.66
C LEU A 101 7.41 8.28 4.25
N TYR A 102 6.19 7.97 3.80
CA TYR A 102 5.19 8.99 3.45
C TYR A 102 4.81 9.88 4.64
N VAL A 103 4.74 9.32 5.87
CA VAL A 103 4.52 10.14 7.09
C VAL A 103 5.61 11.20 7.26
N ILE A 104 6.88 10.82 7.06
CA ILE A 104 8.00 11.77 7.18
C ILE A 104 7.90 12.86 6.13
N ILE A 105 7.68 12.50 4.86
CA ILE A 105 7.56 13.45 3.74
C ILE A 105 6.36 14.37 3.94
N ALA A 106 5.21 13.80 4.31
CA ALA A 106 3.99 14.55 4.61
C ALA A 106 4.21 15.57 5.74
N SER A 107 4.87 15.13 6.83
CA SER A 107 5.17 16.00 7.98
C SER A 107 6.15 17.13 7.63
N GLN A 108 7.05 16.91 6.67
CA GLN A 108 8.03 17.91 6.26
C GLN A 108 7.47 18.89 5.22
N THR A 109 6.65 18.39 4.29
CA THR A 109 6.09 19.18 3.19
C THR A 109 4.75 19.81 3.49
N GLY A 110 3.98 19.25 4.41
CA GLY A 110 2.60 19.64 4.72
C GLY A 110 1.61 19.32 3.59
N LYS A 111 2.01 18.54 2.57
CA LYS A 111 1.15 18.23 1.43
C LYS A 111 0.16 17.11 1.75
N ASN A 112 -1.13 17.37 1.54
CA ASN A 112 -2.21 16.40 1.81
C ASN A 112 -2.12 15.12 0.98
N ASP A 113 -1.57 15.18 -0.22
CA ASP A 113 -1.43 13.99 -1.08
C ASP A 113 -0.56 12.93 -0.43
N PHE A 114 0.55 13.31 0.20
CA PHE A 114 1.38 12.36 0.92
C PHE A 114 0.67 11.75 2.14
N PHE A 115 -0.21 12.48 2.83
CA PHE A 115 -1.04 11.91 3.88
C PHE A 115 -2.08 10.93 3.34
N ARG A 116 -2.61 11.14 2.12
CA ARG A 116 -3.47 10.15 1.43
C ARG A 116 -2.71 8.87 1.13
N ASN A 117 -1.48 8.99 0.63
CA ASN A 117 -0.62 7.84 0.36
C ASN A 117 -0.29 7.05 1.65
N VAL A 118 -0.13 7.74 2.80
CA VAL A 118 -0.02 7.05 4.11
C VAL A 118 -1.24 6.18 4.38
N ILE A 119 -2.45 6.70 4.15
CA ILE A 119 -3.68 5.92 4.38
C ILE A 119 -3.76 4.75 3.41
N GLU A 120 -3.51 4.96 2.13
CA GLU A 120 -3.59 3.93 1.09
C GLU A 120 -2.62 2.78 1.35
N HIS A 121 -1.32 3.05 1.38
CA HIS A 121 -0.29 2.03 1.66
C HIS A 121 -0.43 1.46 3.08
N GLY A 122 -0.76 2.32 4.04
CA GLY A 122 -0.93 1.89 5.43
C GLY A 122 -2.11 0.94 5.62
N MET A 123 -3.23 1.16 4.97
CA MET A 123 -4.38 0.24 5.05
C MET A 123 -4.05 -1.11 4.44
N GLU A 124 -3.37 -1.13 3.29
CA GLU A 124 -2.93 -2.38 2.66
C GLU A 124 -1.89 -3.11 3.53
N GLY A 125 -0.87 -2.39 4.02
CA GLY A 125 0.15 -2.93 4.91
C GLY A 125 -0.42 -3.46 6.22
N PHE A 126 -1.41 -2.77 6.80
CA PHE A 126 -2.11 -3.21 8.01
C PHE A 126 -2.85 -4.53 7.79
N GLU A 127 -3.68 -4.63 6.75
CA GLU A 127 -4.45 -5.85 6.45
C GLU A 127 -3.52 -7.03 6.10
N GLN A 128 -2.41 -6.78 5.41
CA GLN A 128 -1.42 -7.80 5.09
C GLN A 128 -0.69 -8.27 6.34
N SER A 129 -0.22 -7.34 7.19
CA SER A 129 0.46 -7.67 8.45
C SER A 129 -0.45 -8.45 9.41
N LEU A 130 -1.78 -8.19 9.38
CA LEU A 130 -2.76 -9.01 10.11
C LEU A 130 -2.80 -10.46 9.62
N ARG A 131 -2.80 -10.67 8.29
CA ARG A 131 -2.78 -12.03 7.70
C ARG A 131 -1.48 -12.75 8.05
N GLU A 132 -0.36 -12.04 8.09
CA GLU A 132 0.96 -12.54 8.43
C GLU A 132 1.19 -12.68 9.95
N GLN A 133 0.22 -12.27 10.80
CA GLN A 133 0.31 -12.25 12.26
C GLN A 133 1.47 -11.39 12.80
N ASP A 134 1.93 -10.40 12.01
CA ASP A 134 2.96 -9.43 12.43
C ASP A 134 2.32 -8.28 13.21
N THR A 135 2.14 -8.49 14.52
CA THR A 135 1.53 -7.49 15.43
C THR A 135 2.34 -6.20 15.52
N ALA A 136 3.66 -6.26 15.35
CA ALA A 136 4.52 -5.09 15.43
C ALA A 136 4.30 -4.16 14.23
N SER A 137 4.25 -4.71 13.01
CA SER A 137 3.91 -3.95 11.80
C SER A 137 2.46 -3.46 11.83
N CYS A 138 1.49 -4.28 12.28
CA CYS A 138 0.11 -3.85 12.48
C CYS A 138 0.02 -2.61 13.38
N TYR A 139 0.69 -2.63 14.53
CA TYR A 139 0.68 -1.52 15.47
C TYR A 139 1.26 -0.24 14.87
N ARG A 140 2.47 -0.34 14.28
CA ARG A 140 3.16 0.80 13.68
C ARG A 140 2.30 1.43 12.58
N THR A 141 1.86 0.61 11.64
CA THR A 141 1.04 1.06 10.51
C THR A 141 -0.28 1.66 10.95
N PHE A 142 -0.93 1.07 11.97
CA PHE A 142 -2.15 1.63 12.56
C PHE A 142 -1.92 3.02 13.15
N CYS A 143 -0.79 3.25 13.83
CA CYS A 143 -0.44 4.56 14.35
C CYS A 143 -0.20 5.59 13.22
N ASP A 144 0.42 5.16 12.12
CA ASP A 144 0.71 6.02 10.96
C ASP A 144 -0.58 6.43 10.24
N ILE A 145 -1.49 5.47 9.95
CA ILE A 145 -2.78 5.80 9.33
C ILE A 145 -3.68 6.64 10.27
N ALA A 146 -3.61 6.43 11.58
CA ALA A 146 -4.34 7.25 12.54
C ALA A 146 -3.80 8.69 12.57
N ALA A 147 -2.48 8.88 12.42
CA ALA A 147 -1.86 10.18 12.30
C ALA A 147 -2.30 10.90 11.01
N ALA A 148 -2.23 10.23 9.87
CA ALA A 148 -2.67 10.79 8.59
C ALA A 148 -4.17 11.12 8.59
N ALA A 149 -5.00 10.22 9.12
CA ALA A 149 -6.44 10.44 9.24
C ALA A 149 -6.78 11.65 10.12
N SER A 150 -5.99 11.93 11.17
CA SER A 150 -6.20 13.11 12.00
C SER A 150 -5.87 14.43 11.29
N VAL A 151 -4.88 14.43 10.40
CA VAL A 151 -4.52 15.63 9.59
C VAL A 151 -5.54 15.89 8.49
N LEU A 152 -6.06 14.83 7.87
CA LEU A 152 -7.03 14.93 6.77
C LEU A 152 -8.49 14.95 7.25
N GLU A 153 -8.76 14.84 8.55
CA GLU A 153 -10.09 14.62 9.14
C GLU A 153 -10.81 13.39 8.54
N ALA A 154 -10.03 12.46 8.02
CA ALA A 154 -10.51 11.31 7.24
C ALA A 154 -10.71 10.03 8.09
N TYR A 155 -11.28 10.15 9.31
CA TYR A 155 -11.47 9.02 10.24
C TYR A 155 -12.32 7.88 9.65
N ASN A 156 -13.22 8.20 8.73
CA ASN A 156 -14.05 7.19 8.06
C ASN A 156 -13.22 6.24 7.18
N ALA A 157 -12.14 6.73 6.57
CA ALA A 157 -11.26 5.92 5.72
C ALA A 157 -10.58 4.78 6.49
N ILE A 158 -10.26 4.98 7.76
CA ILE A 158 -9.57 3.99 8.60
C ILE A 158 -10.52 3.19 9.52
N THR A 159 -11.83 3.38 9.41
CA THR A 159 -12.83 2.65 10.20
C THR A 159 -12.68 1.13 10.16
N PRO A 160 -12.35 0.49 9.01
CA PRO A 160 -12.10 -0.95 8.98
C PRO A 160 -10.95 -1.38 9.89
N ALA A 161 -9.81 -0.67 9.85
CA ALA A 161 -8.66 -0.96 10.70
C ALA A 161 -8.99 -0.78 12.20
N VAL A 162 -9.73 0.27 12.56
CA VAL A 162 -10.20 0.50 13.94
C VAL A 162 -11.08 -0.65 14.42
N LYS A 163 -12.01 -1.13 13.59
CA LYS A 163 -12.87 -2.29 13.93
C LYS A 163 -12.03 -3.55 14.16
N ARG A 164 -11.04 -3.81 13.31
CA ARG A 164 -10.12 -4.94 13.46
C ARG A 164 -9.31 -4.85 14.76
N MET A 165 -8.71 -3.70 15.04
CA MET A 165 -7.97 -3.46 16.28
C MET A 165 -8.84 -3.65 17.52
N ARG A 166 -10.08 -3.14 17.53
CA ARG A 166 -11.04 -3.37 18.63
C ARG A 166 -11.43 -4.84 18.80
N SER A 167 -11.53 -5.58 17.72
CA SER A 167 -11.77 -7.03 17.78
C SER A 167 -10.59 -7.76 18.40
N LEU A 168 -9.37 -7.45 17.98
CA LEU A 168 -8.14 -8.02 18.55
C LEU A 168 -7.98 -7.70 20.04
N ALA A 169 -8.29 -6.46 20.46
CA ALA A 169 -8.19 -6.06 21.87
C ALA A 169 -9.08 -6.89 22.81
N LYS A 170 -10.10 -7.58 22.29
CA LYS A 170 -10.94 -8.49 23.10
C LYS A 170 -10.31 -9.87 23.30
N THR A 171 -9.35 -10.25 22.45
CA THR A 171 -8.78 -11.59 22.39
C THR A 171 -7.31 -11.66 22.79
N THR A 172 -6.62 -10.52 22.90
CA THR A 172 -5.21 -10.46 23.26
C THR A 172 -4.93 -9.39 24.29
N ASN A 173 -3.91 -9.64 25.14
CA ASN A 173 -3.35 -8.67 26.07
C ASN A 173 -2.09 -7.98 25.50
N ASP A 174 -1.82 -8.09 24.19
CA ASP A 174 -0.68 -7.41 23.57
C ASP A 174 -0.84 -5.89 23.76
N TRP A 175 0.13 -5.28 24.45
CA TRP A 175 0.16 -3.84 24.73
C TRP A 175 0.08 -3.00 23.44
N ARG A 176 0.59 -3.53 22.31
CA ARG A 176 0.59 -2.82 21.01
C ARG A 176 -0.82 -2.53 20.53
N ILE A 177 -1.70 -3.51 20.66
CA ILE A 177 -3.11 -3.37 20.25
C ILE A 177 -3.81 -2.32 21.13
N HIS A 178 -3.64 -2.41 22.44
CA HIS A 178 -4.28 -1.50 23.38
C HIS A 178 -3.71 -0.07 23.28
N ALA A 179 -2.39 0.08 23.18
CA ALA A 179 -1.74 1.37 22.99
C ALA A 179 -2.14 2.02 21.67
N GLY A 180 -2.17 1.26 20.56
CA GLY A 180 -2.62 1.76 19.26
C GLY A 180 -4.03 2.33 19.30
N LEU A 181 -4.96 1.62 19.93
CA LEU A 181 -6.34 2.12 20.13
C LEU A 181 -6.38 3.40 20.96
N LYS A 182 -5.59 3.49 22.04
CA LYS A 182 -5.51 4.70 22.86
C LYS A 182 -4.92 5.88 22.09
N ILE A 183 -3.92 5.65 21.24
CA ILE A 183 -3.37 6.69 20.36
C ILE A 183 -4.43 7.18 19.36
N TYR A 184 -5.19 6.28 18.74
CA TYR A 184 -6.29 6.64 17.86
C TYR A 184 -7.38 7.45 18.60
N GLU A 185 -7.80 6.99 19.79
CA GLU A 185 -8.78 7.70 20.62
C GLU A 185 -8.29 9.10 20.97
N ALA A 186 -7.03 9.25 21.39
CA ALA A 186 -6.43 10.53 21.70
C ALA A 186 -6.43 11.49 20.50
N ARG A 187 -6.01 11.01 19.33
CA ARG A 187 -5.97 11.83 18.10
C ARG A 187 -7.37 12.23 17.65
N LYS A 188 -8.32 11.28 17.69
CA LYS A 188 -9.70 11.56 17.33
C LYS A 188 -10.32 12.58 18.26
N ALA A 189 -10.13 12.44 19.57
CA ALA A 189 -10.63 13.40 20.56
C ALA A 189 -9.99 14.78 20.37
N ALA A 190 -8.66 14.85 20.10
CA ALA A 190 -7.96 16.13 19.94
C ALA A 190 -8.33 16.89 18.68
N TYR A 191 -8.37 16.20 17.53
CA TYR A 191 -8.42 16.82 16.20
C TYR A 191 -9.74 16.57 15.46
N GLY A 192 -10.56 15.62 15.91
CA GLY A 192 -11.88 15.35 15.34
C GLY A 192 -13.02 15.88 16.18
N ASP A 193 -12.92 15.69 17.50
CA ASP A 193 -14.00 16.01 18.43
C ASP A 193 -13.70 17.28 19.28
N GLU A 194 -12.47 17.83 19.20
CA GLU A 194 -11.95 18.97 19.99
C GLU A 194 -12.07 18.78 21.51
N ASP A 195 -12.18 17.52 21.97
CA ASP A 195 -12.21 17.15 23.40
C ASP A 195 -10.78 16.93 23.91
N TYR A 196 -10.11 18.04 24.21
CA TYR A 196 -8.73 18.02 24.68
C TYR A 196 -8.54 17.32 26.03
N SER A 197 -9.57 17.31 26.90
CA SER A 197 -9.51 16.61 28.18
C SER A 197 -9.46 15.10 28.00
N THR A 198 -10.30 14.56 27.14
CA THR A 198 -10.29 13.13 26.78
C THR A 198 -9.00 12.77 26.03
N ALA A 199 -8.55 13.63 25.12
CA ALA A 199 -7.30 13.44 24.38
C ALA A 199 -6.07 13.34 25.30
N GLU A 200 -5.93 14.25 26.27
CA GLU A 200 -4.83 14.26 27.24
C GLU A 200 -4.78 12.97 28.04
N LYS A 201 -5.93 12.53 28.59
CA LYS A 201 -6.04 11.26 29.33
C LYS A 201 -5.68 10.06 28.46
N ALA A 202 -6.18 10.01 27.23
CA ALA A 202 -5.92 8.90 26.30
C ALA A 202 -4.42 8.81 25.91
N TYR A 203 -3.74 9.95 25.68
CA TYR A 203 -2.29 9.98 25.50
C TYR A 203 -1.53 9.51 26.73
N ALA A 204 -1.94 9.96 27.95
CA ALA A 204 -1.32 9.52 29.19
C ALA A 204 -1.47 8.00 29.39
N ASP A 205 -2.63 7.44 29.07
CA ASP A 205 -2.88 6.00 29.15
C ASP A 205 -2.07 5.23 28.09
N ALA A 206 -1.98 5.73 26.85
CA ALA A 206 -1.13 5.15 25.82
C ALA A 206 0.34 5.07 26.27
N ILE A 207 0.88 6.15 26.87
CA ILE A 207 2.25 6.20 27.38
C ILE A 207 2.47 5.16 28.50
N LYS A 208 1.51 4.95 29.39
CA LYS A 208 1.58 3.93 30.46
C LYS A 208 1.58 2.51 29.92
N LEU A 209 0.87 2.25 28.81
CA LEU A 209 0.80 0.93 28.18
C LEU A 209 2.12 0.53 27.50
N LEU A 210 2.95 1.48 27.08
CA LEU A 210 4.23 1.17 26.45
C LEU A 210 5.23 0.67 27.50
N PRO A 211 5.84 -0.51 27.31
CA PRO A 211 6.87 -1.01 28.22
C PRO A 211 8.09 -0.08 28.24
N PRO A 212 8.78 0.09 29.37
CA PRO A 212 9.95 0.97 29.50
C PRO A 212 11.22 0.30 28.97
N ILE A 213 11.26 0.03 27.67
CA ILE A 213 12.41 -0.60 26.97
C ILE A 213 12.90 0.31 25.86
N ALA A 214 14.17 0.14 25.45
CA ALA A 214 14.80 0.97 24.41
C ALA A 214 13.98 1.06 23.11
N ALA A 215 13.40 -0.06 22.67
CA ALA A 215 12.59 -0.13 21.45
C ALA A 215 11.33 0.76 21.47
N THR A 216 10.81 1.14 22.64
CA THR A 216 9.61 1.99 22.80
C THR A 216 9.91 3.43 23.16
N GLU A 217 11.16 3.78 23.45
CA GLU A 217 11.52 5.15 23.89
C GLU A 217 11.18 6.21 22.85
N ARG A 218 11.44 5.93 21.58
CA ARG A 218 11.04 6.82 20.47
C ARG A 218 9.52 7.08 20.47
N GLN A 219 8.74 6.02 20.60
CA GLN A 219 7.28 6.12 20.62
C GLN A 219 6.78 6.89 21.83
N ARG A 220 7.36 6.62 23.01
CA ARG A 220 7.03 7.33 24.27
C ARG A 220 7.32 8.82 24.14
N ALA A 221 8.47 9.18 23.58
CA ALA A 221 8.84 10.58 23.33
C ALA A 221 7.88 11.26 22.34
N SER A 222 7.51 10.57 21.25
CA SER A 222 6.52 11.08 20.29
C SER A 222 5.16 11.33 20.94
N LEU A 223 4.66 10.38 21.76
CA LEU A 223 3.38 10.55 22.46
C LEU A 223 3.40 11.65 23.51
N ARG A 224 4.53 11.84 24.20
CA ARG A 224 4.72 13.00 25.10
C ARG A 224 4.65 14.32 24.36
N LYS A 225 5.27 14.40 23.17
CA LYS A 225 5.16 15.58 22.29
C LYS A 225 3.71 15.85 21.89
N ASP A 226 2.98 14.79 21.45
CA ASP A 226 1.57 14.93 21.06
C ASP A 226 0.69 15.35 22.25
N ARG A 227 0.94 14.79 23.45
CA ARG A 227 0.29 15.20 24.69
C ARG A 227 0.60 16.66 25.03
N ALA A 228 1.85 17.10 24.87
CA ALA A 228 2.25 18.48 25.10
C ALA A 228 1.53 19.47 24.16
N ALA A 229 1.31 19.09 22.91
CA ALA A 229 0.49 19.88 21.98
C ALA A 229 -0.93 20.06 22.52
N VAL A 230 -1.57 18.99 23.00
CA VAL A 230 -2.92 19.06 23.61
C VAL A 230 -2.92 19.91 24.88
N LEU A 231 -1.93 19.77 25.75
CA LEU A 231 -1.78 20.63 26.94
C LEU A 231 -1.67 22.11 26.56
N GLY A 232 -0.95 22.42 25.48
CA GLY A 232 -0.88 23.77 24.94
C GLY A 232 -2.24 24.31 24.50
N LEU A 233 -3.03 23.50 23.77
CA LEU A 233 -4.40 23.84 23.37
C LEU A 233 -5.36 24.05 24.56
N MET A 234 -5.11 23.34 25.67
CA MET A 234 -5.85 23.54 26.94
C MET A 234 -5.41 24.78 27.74
N GLY A 235 -4.40 25.54 27.26
CA GLY A 235 -3.82 26.65 28.01
C GLY A 235 -2.90 26.23 29.18
N ARG A 236 -2.60 24.93 29.35
CA ARG A 236 -1.68 24.40 30.36
C ARG A 236 -0.24 24.52 29.92
N THR A 237 0.17 25.74 29.55
CA THR A 237 1.43 26.07 28.89
C THR A 237 2.66 25.59 29.65
N GLN A 238 2.72 25.79 30.97
CA GLN A 238 3.88 25.38 31.79
C GLN A 238 4.12 23.86 31.72
N GLU A 239 3.05 23.09 31.81
CA GLU A 239 3.12 21.64 31.74
C GLU A 239 3.52 21.18 30.34
N ALA A 240 2.96 21.80 29.29
CA ALA A 240 3.32 21.54 27.91
C ALA A 240 4.81 21.76 27.65
N LEU A 241 5.34 22.91 28.09
CA LEU A 241 6.77 23.24 27.91
C LEU A 241 7.69 22.28 28.66
N LYS A 242 7.32 21.86 29.88
CA LYS A 242 8.08 20.88 30.65
C LYS A 242 8.15 19.52 29.93
N GLU A 243 7.04 19.05 29.37
CA GLU A 243 7.03 17.81 28.56
C GLU A 243 7.92 17.97 27.32
N LEU A 244 7.86 19.11 26.63
CA LEU A 244 8.68 19.37 25.43
C LEU A 244 10.18 19.47 25.75
N ASP A 245 10.57 19.99 26.92
CA ASP A 245 11.97 20.02 27.36
C ASP A 245 12.52 18.59 27.51
N GLU A 246 11.74 17.69 28.11
CA GLU A 246 12.13 16.30 28.26
C GLU A 246 12.18 15.58 26.92
N VAL A 247 11.21 15.79 26.02
CA VAL A 247 11.22 15.22 24.67
C VAL A 247 12.41 15.73 23.88
N GLU A 248 12.73 17.01 23.96
CA GLU A 248 13.89 17.60 23.28
C GLU A 248 15.19 16.99 23.79
N ARG A 249 15.36 16.83 25.10
CA ARG A 249 16.50 16.14 25.71
C ARG A 249 16.65 14.71 25.19
N MET A 250 15.55 13.93 25.18
CA MET A 250 15.55 12.57 24.66
C MET A 250 15.92 12.54 23.16
N SER A 251 15.44 13.49 22.38
CA SER A 251 15.72 13.58 20.94
C SER A 251 17.19 13.81 20.60
N TYR A 252 17.95 14.45 21.49
CA TYR A 252 19.39 14.61 21.36
C TYR A 252 20.14 13.32 21.76
N ILE A 253 19.74 12.67 22.86
CA ILE A 253 20.38 11.46 23.35
C ILE A 253 20.24 10.31 22.33
N LEU A 254 19.09 10.21 21.68
CA LEU A 254 18.75 9.12 20.75
C LEU A 254 18.94 9.51 19.27
N ASP A 255 19.54 10.67 18.98
CA ASP A 255 19.70 11.27 17.64
C ASP A 255 18.43 11.24 16.77
N MET A 256 17.29 11.59 17.36
CA MET A 256 15.99 11.61 16.68
C MET A 256 15.72 13.00 16.07
N ARG A 257 16.31 13.29 14.91
CA ARG A 257 16.26 14.63 14.28
C ARG A 257 14.84 15.02 13.85
N ASP A 258 14.07 14.08 13.32
CA ASP A 258 12.66 14.26 12.93
C ASP A 258 11.78 14.60 14.15
N LEU A 259 11.95 13.90 15.27
CA LEU A 259 11.25 14.20 16.51
C LEU A 259 11.64 15.58 17.05
N ARG A 260 12.92 15.94 16.94
CA ARG A 260 13.42 17.28 17.33
C ARG A 260 12.75 18.38 16.53
N LEU A 261 12.66 18.20 15.20
CA LEU A 261 11.97 19.14 14.32
C LEU A 261 10.51 19.33 14.71
N THR A 262 9.78 18.20 14.89
CA THR A 262 8.35 18.27 15.25
C THR A 262 8.15 18.83 16.65
N THR A 263 9.07 18.59 17.59
CA THR A 263 9.04 19.18 18.95
C THR A 263 9.22 20.69 18.92
N ILE A 264 10.17 21.18 18.09
CA ILE A 264 10.37 22.63 17.88
C ILE A 264 9.10 23.27 17.30
N ASN A 265 8.45 22.61 16.32
CA ASN A 265 7.22 23.12 15.73
C ASN A 265 6.06 23.21 16.74
N VAL A 266 5.89 22.21 17.61
CA VAL A 266 4.89 22.27 18.67
C VAL A 266 5.19 23.40 19.66
N ARG A 267 6.46 23.58 20.07
CA ARG A 267 6.87 24.66 20.94
C ARG A 267 6.63 26.03 20.31
N MET A 268 6.98 26.19 19.03
CA MET A 268 6.73 27.40 18.25
C MET A 268 5.23 27.74 18.26
N HIS A 269 4.38 26.76 17.99
CA HIS A 269 2.92 26.94 17.99
C HIS A 269 2.38 27.40 19.34
N ILE A 270 2.87 26.82 20.45
CA ILE A 270 2.49 27.27 21.80
C ILE A 270 2.91 28.72 22.02
N TYR A 271 4.12 29.12 21.62
CA TYR A 271 4.63 30.48 21.78
C TYR A 271 3.88 31.50 20.91
N GLU A 272 3.44 31.14 19.71
CA GLU A 272 2.65 32.02 18.82
C GLU A 272 1.33 32.47 19.45
N HIS A 273 0.74 31.63 20.31
CA HIS A 273 -0.51 31.96 21.04
C HIS A 273 -0.30 32.81 22.28
N ILE A 274 0.95 33.11 22.65
CA ILE A 274 1.29 33.91 23.83
C ILE A 274 1.92 35.23 23.36
N PRO A 275 1.23 36.39 23.47
CA PRO A 275 1.71 37.67 22.93
C PRO A 275 3.11 38.08 23.41
N SER A 276 3.45 37.75 24.68
CA SER A 276 4.76 38.06 25.28
C SER A 276 5.90 37.16 24.76
N MET A 277 5.61 36.07 24.05
CA MET A 277 6.59 35.10 23.59
C MET A 277 6.78 35.07 22.05
N ARG A 278 6.36 36.10 21.37
CA ARG A 278 6.51 36.24 19.90
C ARG A 278 7.97 36.20 19.44
N ALA A 279 8.89 36.77 20.19
CA ALA A 279 10.31 36.73 19.87
C ALA A 279 10.87 35.27 19.97
N GLU A 280 10.43 34.53 20.97
CA GLU A 280 10.79 33.14 21.15
C GLU A 280 10.18 32.25 20.05
N ALA A 281 8.96 32.54 19.62
CA ALA A 281 8.34 31.85 18.49
C ALA A 281 9.16 32.04 17.20
N GLU A 282 9.63 33.29 16.94
CA GLU A 282 10.46 33.52 15.76
C GLU A 282 11.83 32.82 15.83
N LYS A 283 12.48 32.76 17.00
CA LYS A 283 13.70 31.95 17.19
C LYS A 283 13.44 30.48 16.91
N MET A 284 12.31 29.92 17.36
CA MET A 284 11.93 28.53 17.08
C MET A 284 11.68 28.32 15.59
N ARG A 285 11.08 29.29 14.90
CA ARG A 285 10.88 29.27 13.44
C ARG A 285 12.20 29.15 12.69
N GLN A 286 13.17 30.00 13.01
CA GLN A 286 14.50 29.98 12.39
C GLN A 286 15.22 28.64 12.66
N ARG A 287 15.12 28.13 13.88
CA ARG A 287 15.69 26.85 14.26
C ARG A 287 15.03 25.68 13.53
N SER A 288 13.70 25.72 13.35
CA SER A 288 12.95 24.73 12.58
C SER A 288 13.41 24.71 11.12
N LEU A 289 13.54 25.88 10.48
CA LEU A 289 14.01 26.00 9.09
C LEU A 289 15.42 25.40 8.93
N SER A 290 16.38 25.81 9.78
CA SER A 290 17.75 25.30 9.72
C SER A 290 17.81 23.77 9.90
N LEU A 291 17.02 23.20 10.82
CA LEU A 291 16.99 21.77 11.03
C LEU A 291 16.33 21.03 9.85
N ARG A 292 15.28 21.61 9.26
CA ARG A 292 14.62 21.06 8.07
C ARG A 292 15.59 20.96 6.89
N ASP A 293 16.35 22.02 6.64
CA ASP A 293 17.34 22.03 5.57
C ASP A 293 18.42 20.95 5.77
N SER A 294 18.79 20.67 7.04
CA SER A 294 19.78 19.63 7.37
C SER A 294 19.27 18.18 7.19
N LEU A 295 17.94 17.97 7.09
CA LEU A 295 17.33 16.64 6.99
C LEU A 295 17.30 16.09 5.56
N GLN A 296 17.89 16.76 4.57
CA GLN A 296 17.89 16.35 3.15
C GLN A 296 16.50 16.04 2.57
N SER A 297 15.47 16.66 3.14
CA SER A 297 14.06 16.37 2.84
C SER A 297 13.68 16.60 1.37
N VAL A 298 14.36 17.53 0.69
CA VAL A 298 14.06 17.84 -0.72
C VAL A 298 14.34 16.65 -1.60
N ARG A 299 15.47 15.98 -1.41
CA ARG A 299 15.87 14.83 -2.23
C ARG A 299 14.90 13.66 -2.10
N ILE A 300 14.49 13.32 -0.88
CA ILE A 300 13.54 12.21 -0.70
C ILE A 300 12.16 12.50 -1.30
N VAL A 301 11.72 13.74 -1.30
CA VAL A 301 10.46 14.16 -1.95
C VAL A 301 10.55 13.93 -3.46
N ASP A 302 11.66 14.33 -4.07
CA ASP A 302 11.90 14.14 -5.51
C ASP A 302 12.02 12.64 -5.83
N ASP A 303 12.79 11.87 -5.04
CA ASP A 303 12.97 10.42 -5.20
C ASP A 303 11.63 9.67 -5.11
N MET A 304 10.78 10.01 -4.13
CA MET A 304 9.46 9.40 -3.97
C MET A 304 8.50 9.77 -5.10
N THR A 305 8.49 11.03 -5.51
CA THR A 305 7.65 11.48 -6.64
C THR A 305 8.06 10.80 -7.94
N GLN A 306 9.36 10.65 -8.17
CA GLN A 306 9.89 9.91 -9.32
C GLN A 306 9.53 8.42 -9.25
N MET A 307 9.60 7.82 -8.07
CA MET A 307 9.20 6.42 -7.85
C MET A 307 7.71 6.21 -8.15
N GLU A 308 6.82 7.07 -7.67
CA GLU A 308 5.39 7.01 -7.96
C GLU A 308 5.13 7.10 -9.47
N TYR A 309 5.75 8.04 -10.14
CA TYR A 309 5.67 8.16 -11.61
C TYR A 309 6.14 6.88 -12.32
N LEU A 310 7.26 6.28 -11.87
CA LEU A 310 7.76 5.03 -12.43
C LEU A 310 6.83 3.85 -12.15
N LYS A 311 6.22 3.77 -10.96
CA LYS A 311 5.22 2.74 -10.62
C LYS A 311 3.98 2.87 -11.50
N GLU A 312 3.43 4.07 -11.64
CA GLU A 312 2.28 4.34 -12.50
C GLU A 312 2.59 3.98 -13.96
N ARG A 313 3.75 4.39 -14.48
CA ARG A 313 4.20 4.04 -15.81
C ARG A 313 4.36 2.54 -16.02
N ARG A 314 4.93 1.80 -15.04
CA ARG A 314 5.03 0.33 -15.08
C ARG A 314 3.65 -0.32 -15.06
N GLY A 315 2.73 0.18 -14.25
CA GLY A 315 1.33 -0.26 -14.21
C GLY A 315 0.65 -0.10 -15.56
N LEU A 316 0.77 1.06 -16.19
CA LEU A 316 0.26 1.34 -17.53
C LEU A 316 0.88 0.41 -18.59
N MET A 317 2.21 0.22 -18.55
CA MET A 317 2.89 -0.69 -19.50
C MET A 317 2.44 -2.14 -19.32
N ARG A 318 2.26 -2.62 -18.10
CA ARG A 318 1.70 -3.97 -17.84
C ARG A 318 0.29 -4.11 -18.41
N THR A 319 -0.56 -3.10 -18.21
CA THR A 319 -1.93 -3.09 -18.75
C THR A 319 -1.92 -3.13 -20.28
N ILE A 320 -1.03 -2.36 -20.93
CA ILE A 320 -0.85 -2.35 -22.39
C ILE A 320 -0.38 -3.74 -22.85
N THR A 321 0.64 -4.31 -22.21
CA THR A 321 1.16 -5.64 -22.57
C THR A 321 0.11 -6.74 -22.42
N LEU A 322 -0.67 -6.70 -21.35
CA LEU A 322 -1.76 -7.67 -21.12
C LEU A 322 -2.88 -7.51 -22.16
N THR A 323 -3.24 -6.28 -22.52
CA THR A 323 -4.23 -6.03 -23.58
C THR A 323 -3.72 -6.46 -24.94
N GLU A 324 -2.45 -6.23 -25.29
CA GLU A 324 -1.83 -6.71 -26.51
C GLU A 324 -1.77 -8.24 -26.58
N MET A 325 -1.38 -8.91 -25.48
CA MET A 325 -1.42 -10.38 -25.41
C MET A 325 -2.85 -10.89 -25.59
N ARG A 326 -3.83 -10.28 -24.94
CA ARG A 326 -5.25 -10.65 -25.07
C ARG A 326 -5.72 -10.49 -26.53
N HIS A 327 -5.35 -9.40 -27.20
CA HIS A 327 -5.65 -9.20 -28.63
C HIS A 327 -4.97 -10.24 -29.53
N ARG A 328 -3.71 -10.59 -29.27
CA ARG A 328 -3.01 -11.65 -30.00
C ARG A 328 -3.71 -13.01 -29.83
N TRP A 329 -4.08 -13.37 -28.61
CA TRP A 329 -4.81 -14.62 -28.36
C TRP A 329 -6.20 -14.65 -28.99
N THR A 330 -6.94 -13.55 -29.01
CA THR A 330 -8.21 -13.45 -29.73
C THR A 330 -8.01 -13.57 -31.25
N LEU A 331 -6.97 -12.94 -31.77
CA LEU A 331 -6.63 -13.05 -33.21
C LEU A 331 -6.26 -14.49 -33.57
N TYR A 332 -5.41 -15.16 -32.81
CA TYR A 332 -5.06 -16.57 -33.06
C TYR A 332 -6.27 -17.50 -32.91
N GLY A 333 -7.15 -17.25 -31.96
CA GLY A 333 -8.41 -17.98 -31.82
C GLY A 333 -9.30 -17.81 -33.06
N LEU A 334 -9.40 -16.61 -33.61
CA LEU A 334 -10.17 -16.30 -34.82
C LEU A 334 -9.57 -16.96 -36.04
N ILE A 335 -8.24 -16.91 -36.20
CA ILE A 335 -7.53 -17.60 -37.30
C ILE A 335 -7.73 -19.11 -37.21
N GLY A 336 -7.63 -19.68 -36.02
CA GLY A 336 -7.89 -21.12 -35.79
C GLY A 336 -9.34 -21.51 -36.13
N LEU A 337 -10.30 -20.68 -35.80
CA LEU A 337 -11.71 -20.92 -36.11
C LEU A 337 -11.97 -20.86 -37.62
N VAL A 338 -11.37 -19.88 -38.31
CA VAL A 338 -11.43 -19.79 -39.80
C VAL A 338 -10.79 -21.01 -40.42
N ALA A 339 -9.61 -21.45 -39.95
CA ALA A 339 -8.95 -22.65 -40.45
C ALA A 339 -9.82 -23.91 -40.30
N VAL A 340 -10.49 -24.07 -39.13
CA VAL A 340 -11.43 -25.19 -38.91
C VAL A 340 -12.61 -25.13 -39.87
N VAL A 341 -13.18 -23.96 -40.12
CA VAL A 341 -14.29 -23.80 -41.08
C VAL A 341 -13.84 -24.15 -42.49
N ILE A 342 -12.65 -23.70 -42.92
CA ILE A 342 -12.09 -24.04 -44.23
C ILE A 342 -11.86 -25.55 -44.35
N VAL A 343 -11.22 -26.17 -43.37
CA VAL A 343 -10.96 -27.63 -43.37
C VAL A 343 -12.27 -28.43 -43.42
N ARG A 344 -13.26 -27.99 -42.67
CA ARG A 344 -14.58 -28.63 -42.68
C ARG A 344 -15.30 -28.43 -44.01
N GLY A 345 -15.24 -27.24 -44.58
CA GLY A 345 -15.79 -26.96 -45.92
C GLY A 345 -15.12 -27.78 -47.04
N LEU A 346 -13.79 -27.96 -46.98
CA LEU A 346 -13.07 -28.82 -47.89
C LEU A 346 -13.40 -30.31 -47.72
N ALA A 347 -13.58 -30.77 -46.47
CA ALA A 347 -14.01 -32.14 -46.17
C ALA A 347 -15.44 -32.41 -46.66
N ASP A 348 -16.35 -31.44 -46.46
CA ASP A 348 -17.72 -31.54 -46.98
C ASP A 348 -17.77 -31.51 -48.48
N ALA A 349 -16.93 -30.70 -49.15
CA ALA A 349 -16.80 -30.68 -50.64
C ALA A 349 -16.25 -32.00 -51.19
N ALA A 350 -15.22 -32.58 -50.54
CA ALA A 350 -14.67 -33.88 -50.93
C ALA A 350 -15.70 -35.03 -50.77
N ALA A 351 -16.52 -34.95 -49.68
CA ALA A 351 -17.60 -35.93 -49.48
C ALA A 351 -18.72 -35.82 -50.52
N VAL A 352 -18.99 -34.63 -51.06
CA VAL A 352 -19.94 -34.41 -52.16
C VAL A 352 -19.36 -34.97 -53.49
N GLU A 353 -18.08 -34.75 -53.81
CA GLU A 353 -17.40 -35.31 -54.96
C GLU A 353 -17.37 -36.85 -54.93
N GLU A 354 -17.15 -37.45 -53.76
CA GLU A 354 -17.19 -38.92 -53.58
C GLU A 354 -18.62 -39.47 -53.71
N SER A 355 -19.64 -38.69 -53.30
CA SER A 355 -21.06 -39.02 -53.47
C SER A 355 -21.52 -38.89 -54.94
N GLU A 356 -21.02 -37.90 -55.70
CA GLU A 356 -21.30 -37.78 -57.14
C GLU A 356 -20.60 -38.87 -57.96
N ALA A 357 -19.39 -39.28 -57.59
CA ALA A 357 -18.65 -40.36 -58.24
C ALA A 357 -19.28 -41.76 -57.98
N ALA A 358 -20.06 -41.88 -56.89
CA ALA A 358 -20.78 -43.10 -56.51
C ALA A 358 -22.23 -43.18 -57.03
N ALA A 359 -22.68 -42.15 -57.73
CA ALA A 359 -24.03 -42.12 -58.31
C ALA A 359 -24.12 -43.10 -59.49
N PRO A 360 -25.07 -44.07 -59.49
CA PRO A 360 -25.26 -44.99 -60.60
C PRO A 360 -25.69 -44.22 -61.87
N GLU A 361 -25.13 -44.62 -63.00
CA GLU A 361 -25.44 -44.05 -64.34
C GLU A 361 -26.96 -43.88 -64.54
N PRO A 362 -27.41 -42.77 -65.14
CA PRO A 362 -28.83 -42.52 -65.33
C PRO A 362 -29.39 -43.57 -66.35
N PRO A 363 -30.54 -44.20 -65.99
CA PRO A 363 -31.17 -45.15 -66.89
C PRO A 363 -31.56 -44.43 -68.21
N SER A 364 -31.25 -45.10 -69.34
CA SER A 364 -31.49 -44.65 -70.72
C SER A 364 -32.94 -44.17 -70.88
N ALA A 365 -33.11 -43.14 -71.76
CA ALA A 365 -34.33 -42.40 -72.05
C ALA A 365 -35.43 -43.29 -72.67
N ALA A 366 -36.11 -44.06 -71.88
CA ALA A 366 -37.24 -44.88 -72.38
C ALA A 366 -38.33 -45.11 -71.30
N THR A 367 -38.58 -44.16 -70.39
CA THR A 367 -39.80 -44.32 -69.52
C THR A 367 -40.26 -42.94 -69.03
N TYR A 368 -40.57 -41.99 -69.92
CA TYR A 368 -41.33 -40.80 -69.64
C TYR A 368 -42.66 -40.79 -70.35
N ALA A 369 -43.67 -41.47 -69.82
CA ALA A 369 -45.05 -41.22 -70.13
C ALA A 369 -45.96 -41.76 -69.04
N ARG A 370 -46.59 -40.86 -68.30
CA ARG A 370 -47.64 -40.92 -67.31
C ARG A 370 -47.10 -40.53 -65.94
N THR A 371 -47.58 -39.45 -65.27
CA THR A 371 -48.96 -39.00 -65.11
C THR A 371 -48.90 -37.56 -64.50
N VAL A 372 -49.59 -36.65 -65.13
CA VAL A 372 -49.94 -35.33 -64.61
C VAL A 372 -51.02 -35.53 -63.52
N GLN A 373 -50.80 -34.88 -62.37
CA GLN A 373 -51.89 -34.30 -61.57
C GLN A 373 -51.28 -33.44 -60.45
N ALA A 374 -51.56 -32.13 -60.49
CA ALA A 374 -51.50 -31.21 -59.37
C ALA A 374 -52.79 -31.41 -58.52
N PRO A 375 -52.79 -31.01 -57.24
CA PRO A 375 -53.33 -29.72 -56.93
C PRO A 375 -52.68 -28.97 -55.73
N GLU A 376 -52.69 -27.65 -55.92
CA GLU A 376 -53.26 -26.64 -55.00
C GLU A 376 -52.67 -26.30 -53.63
N ALA A 377 -52.52 -25.02 -53.50
CA ALA A 377 -52.08 -24.16 -52.45
C ALA A 377 -52.95 -24.21 -51.16
N THR A 378 -52.32 -23.91 -50.06
CA THR A 378 -52.77 -23.04 -48.92
C THR A 378 -51.54 -22.86 -48.05
N GLY A 379 -51.03 -21.74 -47.66
CA GLY A 379 -51.62 -20.55 -47.10
C GLY A 379 -51.17 -20.37 -45.69
N THR A 380 -50.70 -19.16 -45.34
CA THR A 380 -50.56 -18.54 -44.00
C THR A 380 -49.25 -18.76 -43.26
N SER A 381 -48.42 -17.75 -43.13
CA SER A 381 -48.43 -16.50 -42.36
C SER A 381 -47.70 -16.58 -40.99
N ARG A 382 -46.85 -15.59 -40.78
CA ARG A 382 -46.46 -14.96 -39.51
C ARG A 382 -45.30 -15.52 -38.65
N GLY A 383 -44.38 -14.62 -38.42
CA GLY A 383 -43.41 -14.62 -37.28
C GLY A 383 -42.30 -13.59 -37.39
N LYS A 384 -42.63 -12.31 -37.56
CA LYS A 384 -41.70 -11.20 -37.27
C LYS A 384 -41.60 -10.98 -35.75
N GLY A 385 -40.39 -10.75 -35.24
CA GLY A 385 -40.25 -10.04 -33.98
C GLY A 385 -39.34 -10.72 -32.98
N LYS A 386 -38.03 -10.44 -33.05
CA LYS A 386 -37.11 -10.35 -31.88
C LYS A 386 -35.71 -9.87 -32.36
N GLY A 387 -35.59 -8.58 -32.62
CA GLY A 387 -34.34 -7.94 -33.01
C GLY A 387 -34.11 -6.53 -32.45
N GLU A 388 -35.14 -5.91 -31.89
CA GLU A 388 -35.02 -4.48 -31.53
C GLU A 388 -34.90 -4.16 -30.02
N GLU A 389 -34.93 -5.14 -29.14
CA GLU A 389 -34.84 -4.88 -27.68
C GLU A 389 -33.41 -4.90 -27.13
N SER A 390 -32.44 -5.40 -27.88
CA SER A 390 -31.02 -5.47 -27.48
C SER A 390 -30.25 -4.17 -27.72
N GLU A 391 -30.61 -3.35 -28.70
CA GLU A 391 -29.90 -2.09 -29.00
C GLU A 391 -30.32 -0.92 -28.10
N ARG A 392 -31.54 -0.88 -27.61
CA ARG A 392 -31.99 0.20 -26.70
C ARG A 392 -31.39 0.13 -25.31
N LYS A 393 -30.89 -1.05 -24.84
CA LYS A 393 -30.23 -1.19 -23.53
C LYS A 393 -28.74 -0.82 -23.54
N ARG A 394 -28.09 -0.71 -24.69
CA ARG A 394 -26.70 -0.24 -24.81
C ARG A 394 -26.57 1.28 -24.85
N ALA A 395 -27.47 1.96 -25.51
CA ALA A 395 -27.45 3.43 -25.61
C ALA A 395 -27.74 4.15 -24.28
N GLY A 396 -28.53 3.54 -23.38
CA GLY A 396 -28.83 4.12 -22.06
C GLY A 396 -27.70 4.05 -21.03
N ARG A 397 -26.66 3.23 -21.25
CA ARG A 397 -25.52 3.13 -20.31
C ARG A 397 -24.38 4.11 -20.61
N GLU A 398 -24.23 4.57 -21.83
CA GLU A 398 -23.16 5.52 -22.20
C GLU A 398 -23.49 6.96 -21.83
N GLN A 399 -24.77 7.35 -21.84
CA GLN A 399 -25.19 8.71 -21.41
C GLN A 399 -25.07 8.94 -19.90
N GLY A 400 -25.23 7.91 -19.07
CA GLY A 400 -25.09 8.02 -17.62
C GLY A 400 -23.64 8.19 -17.10
N TRP A 401 -22.63 7.98 -17.96
CA TRP A 401 -21.21 8.14 -17.61
C TRP A 401 -20.67 9.53 -17.95
N GLN A 402 -21.24 10.21 -18.93
CA GLN A 402 -20.84 11.58 -19.30
C GLN A 402 -21.39 12.63 -18.34
N GLU A 403 -22.63 12.47 -17.84
CA GLU A 403 -23.22 13.41 -16.88
C GLU A 403 -22.59 13.38 -15.48
N ARG A 404 -21.85 12.34 -15.12
CA ARG A 404 -21.10 12.28 -13.83
C ARG A 404 -19.71 12.89 -13.90
N ARG A 405 -19.20 13.18 -15.10
CA ARG A 405 -17.89 13.81 -15.29
C ARG A 405 -17.93 15.33 -15.29
N GLU A 406 -19.12 15.91 -15.44
CA GLU A 406 -19.32 17.37 -15.48
C GLU A 406 -19.80 17.97 -14.13
N ARG A 407 -19.98 17.15 -13.09
CA ARG A 407 -20.43 17.59 -11.75
C ARG A 407 -19.43 17.25 -10.61
N GLY A 408 -18.16 16.96 -10.91
CA GLY A 408 -17.14 16.68 -9.90
C GLY A 408 -15.96 17.66 -10.00
#